data_623ae4ebeeef97d268c66fc814a202cd
#
_entry.id   623ae4ebeeef97d268c66fc814a202cd
#
_cell.length_a   1.000
_cell.length_b   1.000
_cell.length_c   1.000
_cell.angle_alpha   90.00
_cell.angle_beta   90.00
_cell.angle_gamma   90.00
#
_symmetry.space_group_name_H-M   'P 1'
#
loop_
_entity.id
_entity.type
_entity.pdbx_description
1 polymer ?
#
loop_
_entity_poly.entity_id
_entity_poly.type
_entity_poly.pdbx_seq_one_letter_code
_entity_poly.pdbx_strand_id
1 'polypeptide(L)'
;MIYEVEGDIMSTRAQVIVYNVATRDPMTRGVARTLAERSPAIVEAYHAWCEETNPEPGEIWLWEATDHSQVLNLITHEGDDDPTRLRRPDKIALHRCLRRLARMVSEERLKSLAMPKIASGDFGIDWAEVRGMMDSQLGELVIPVFVYMEELEGQVASEPGM
;
A
#
# COMPACT_ATOMS: atom_id res chain seq x y z
N MET A 1 -0.96 16.01 -3.22
CA MET A 1 -0.23 16.67 -2.12
C MET A 1 0.01 15.66 -1.00
N ILE A 2 1.26 15.55 -0.55
CA ILE A 2 1.66 14.54 0.43
C ILE A 2 1.74 15.17 1.82
N TYR A 3 1.07 14.55 2.79
CA TYR A 3 1.07 14.95 4.20
C TYR A 3 1.63 13.84 5.05
N GLU A 4 2.57 14.15 5.92
CA GLU A 4 3.06 13.21 6.92
C GLU A 4 2.17 13.32 8.17
N VAL A 5 1.65 12.18 8.62
CA VAL A 5 0.74 12.11 9.76
C VAL A 5 1.18 11.02 10.73
N GLU A 6 0.62 11.02 11.92
CA GLU A 6 0.85 10.00 12.94
C GLU A 6 -0.51 9.52 13.46
N GLY A 7 -0.66 8.23 13.63
CA GLY A 7 -1.91 7.66 14.13
C GLY A 7 -2.11 6.22 13.68
N ASP A 8 -3.32 5.73 13.85
CA ASP A 8 -3.72 4.39 13.43
C ASP A 8 -4.28 4.47 12.01
N ILE A 9 -3.58 3.89 11.04
CA ILE A 9 -4.02 3.90 9.64
C ILE A 9 -5.37 3.21 9.45
N MET A 10 -5.72 2.27 10.34
CA MET A 10 -7.03 1.62 10.27
C MET A 10 -8.18 2.58 10.62
N SER A 11 -7.87 3.72 11.23
CA SER A 11 -8.83 4.79 11.55
C SER A 11 -8.82 5.90 10.51
N THR A 12 -8.13 5.73 9.39
CA THR A 12 -8.08 6.76 8.34
C THR A 12 -9.47 7.03 7.76
N ARG A 13 -9.70 8.28 7.40
CA ARG A 13 -10.88 8.69 6.64
C ARG A 13 -10.60 8.77 5.14
N ALA A 14 -9.37 8.49 4.73
CA ALA A 14 -9.04 8.43 3.31
C ALA A 14 -9.82 7.30 2.63
N GLN A 15 -10.11 7.51 1.36
CA GLN A 15 -10.88 6.55 0.57
C GLN A 15 -10.17 5.20 0.42
N VAL A 16 -8.86 5.22 0.20
CA VAL A 16 -8.09 4.00 -0.13
C VAL A 16 -6.87 3.90 0.78
N ILE A 17 -6.69 2.71 1.35
CA ILE A 17 -5.43 2.36 2.02
C ILE A 17 -4.52 1.72 0.98
N VAL A 18 -3.29 2.21 0.89
CA VAL A 18 -2.26 1.71 -0.04
C VAL A 18 -1.13 1.10 0.76
N TYR A 19 -0.71 -0.09 0.40
CA TYR A 19 0.46 -0.74 1.01
C TYR A 19 1.14 -1.67 0.00
N ASN A 20 2.31 -2.19 0.36
CA ASN A 20 3.05 -3.06 -0.55
C ASN A 20 3.04 -4.51 -0.08
N VAL A 21 3.07 -5.42 -1.04
CA VAL A 21 3.06 -6.86 -0.82
C VAL A 21 4.02 -7.54 -1.80
N ALA A 22 4.36 -8.79 -1.48
CA ALA A 22 5.02 -9.70 -2.41
C ALA A 22 3.96 -10.40 -3.28
N THR A 23 4.40 -10.99 -4.38
CA THR A 23 3.54 -11.94 -5.12
C THR A 23 3.17 -13.09 -4.17
N ARG A 24 1.90 -13.47 -4.15
CA ARG A 24 1.37 -14.54 -3.27
C ARG A 24 1.66 -14.32 -1.78
N ASP A 25 1.77 -13.07 -1.38
CA ASP A 25 2.08 -12.71 0.01
C ASP A 25 1.09 -13.35 0.97
N PRO A 26 1.57 -14.05 2.03
CA PRO A 26 0.66 -14.64 3.02
C PRO A 26 -0.02 -13.60 3.92
N MET A 27 0.37 -12.34 3.82
CA MET A 27 -0.21 -11.22 4.60
C MET A 27 -0.13 -11.43 6.11
N THR A 28 1.03 -11.84 6.58
CA THR A 28 1.27 -12.16 7.99
C THR A 28 2.08 -11.11 8.75
N ARG A 29 2.41 -9.99 8.09
CA ARG A 29 3.26 -8.94 8.67
C ARG A 29 2.74 -7.54 8.36
N GLY A 30 3.03 -6.61 9.27
CA GLY A 30 2.78 -5.18 9.08
C GLY A 30 1.32 -4.83 8.83
N VAL A 31 1.08 -3.84 8.00
CA VAL A 31 -0.26 -3.39 7.64
C VAL A 31 -1.07 -4.50 6.96
N ALA A 32 -0.42 -5.33 6.14
CA ALA A 32 -1.08 -6.47 5.49
C ALA A 32 -1.69 -7.42 6.52
N ARG A 33 -0.99 -7.70 7.61
CA ARG A 33 -1.50 -8.55 8.69
C ARG A 33 -2.73 -7.93 9.35
N THR A 34 -2.67 -6.65 9.67
CA THR A 34 -3.78 -5.94 10.30
C THR A 34 -5.01 -5.93 9.40
N LEU A 35 -4.82 -5.69 8.10
CA LEU A 35 -5.90 -5.74 7.12
C LEU A 35 -6.51 -7.14 7.02
N ALA A 36 -5.65 -8.18 7.00
CA ALA A 36 -6.10 -9.57 6.94
C ALA A 36 -6.89 -9.96 8.20
N GLU A 37 -6.52 -9.46 9.36
CA GLU A 37 -7.26 -9.70 10.61
C GLU A 37 -8.64 -9.04 10.58
N ARG A 38 -8.75 -7.83 10.03
CA ARG A 38 -10.02 -7.10 9.94
C ARG A 38 -10.90 -7.58 8.78
N SER A 39 -10.30 -7.98 7.68
CA SER A 39 -11.00 -8.41 6.48
C SER A 39 -10.34 -9.67 5.92
N PRO A 40 -10.57 -10.84 6.54
CA PRO A 40 -9.91 -12.09 6.12
C PRO A 40 -10.12 -12.44 4.65
N ALA A 41 -11.22 -12.00 4.06
CA ALA A 41 -11.52 -12.24 2.65
C ALA A 41 -10.46 -11.67 1.70
N ILE A 42 -9.67 -10.67 2.13
CA ILE A 42 -8.64 -10.09 1.26
C ILE A 42 -7.55 -11.11 0.93
N VAL A 43 -7.20 -11.99 1.86
CA VAL A 43 -6.14 -12.97 1.66
C VAL A 43 -6.54 -13.96 0.57
N GLU A 44 -7.74 -14.51 0.64
CA GLU A 44 -8.24 -15.44 -0.39
C GLU A 44 -8.39 -14.73 -1.74
N ALA A 45 -8.94 -13.52 -1.72
CA ALA A 45 -9.13 -12.74 -2.95
C ALA A 45 -7.78 -12.43 -3.61
N TYR A 46 -6.78 -12.04 -2.83
CA TYR A 46 -5.45 -11.76 -3.36
C TYR A 46 -4.80 -13.01 -3.95
N HIS A 47 -4.85 -14.12 -3.23
CA HIS A 47 -4.28 -15.38 -3.72
C HIS A 47 -5.00 -15.87 -4.99
N ALA A 48 -6.32 -15.74 -5.05
CA ALA A 48 -7.07 -16.08 -6.25
C ALA A 48 -6.68 -15.21 -7.44
N TRP A 49 -6.52 -13.91 -7.21
CA TRP A 49 -6.06 -12.99 -8.25
C TRP A 49 -4.66 -13.33 -8.74
N CYS A 50 -3.75 -13.69 -7.82
CA CYS A 50 -2.40 -14.14 -8.18
C CYS A 50 -2.42 -15.43 -9.02
N GLU A 51 -3.26 -16.39 -8.66
CA GLU A 51 -3.41 -17.64 -9.42
C GLU A 51 -3.94 -17.37 -10.83
N GLU A 52 -4.92 -16.49 -10.94
CA GLU A 52 -5.58 -16.18 -12.21
C GLU A 52 -4.68 -15.36 -13.14
N THR A 53 -3.99 -14.36 -12.61
CA THR A 53 -3.25 -13.37 -13.41
C THR A 53 -1.75 -13.59 -13.44
N ASN A 54 -1.19 -14.37 -12.52
CA ASN A 54 0.25 -14.54 -12.35
C ASN A 54 1.01 -13.21 -12.42
N PRO A 55 0.73 -12.28 -11.50
CA PRO A 55 1.27 -10.93 -11.58
C PRO A 55 2.78 -10.87 -11.35
N GLU A 56 3.39 -9.85 -11.95
CA GLU A 56 4.81 -9.55 -11.76
C GLU A 56 4.98 -8.34 -10.84
N PRO A 57 6.12 -8.21 -10.15
CA PRO A 57 6.43 -6.98 -9.42
C PRO A 57 6.31 -5.75 -10.32
N GLY A 58 5.72 -4.70 -9.79
CA GLY A 58 5.38 -3.50 -10.53
C GLY A 58 3.90 -3.38 -10.87
N GLU A 59 3.14 -4.45 -10.74
CA GLU A 59 1.69 -4.44 -10.90
C GLU A 59 0.99 -4.01 -9.62
N ILE A 60 -0.24 -3.54 -9.73
CA ILE A 60 -1.06 -3.09 -8.61
C ILE A 60 -2.42 -3.75 -8.68
N TRP A 61 -3.07 -3.91 -7.52
CA TRP A 61 -4.39 -4.53 -7.43
C TRP A 61 -5.28 -3.79 -6.43
N LEU A 62 -6.38 -3.27 -6.93
CA LEU A 62 -7.39 -2.59 -6.10
C LEU A 62 -8.46 -3.60 -5.68
N TRP A 63 -8.68 -3.71 -4.38
CA TRP A 63 -9.70 -4.57 -3.80
C TRP A 63 -10.71 -3.76 -3.03
N GLU A 64 -11.99 -4.09 -3.20
CA GLU A 64 -13.07 -3.47 -2.44
C GLU A 64 -13.73 -4.52 -1.56
N ALA A 65 -13.82 -4.22 -0.26
CA ALA A 65 -14.49 -5.07 0.70
C ALA A 65 -16.01 -4.92 0.62
N THR A 66 -16.75 -5.81 1.28
CA THR A 66 -18.22 -5.76 1.31
C THR A 66 -18.77 -4.49 1.95
N ASP A 67 -18.01 -3.87 2.85
CA ASP A 67 -18.35 -2.58 3.49
C ASP A 67 -17.93 -1.37 2.66
N HIS A 68 -17.49 -1.60 1.41
CA HIS A 68 -17.01 -0.60 0.46
C HIS A 68 -15.66 0.04 0.80
N SER A 69 -14.95 -0.42 1.83
CA SER A 69 -13.57 0.02 2.06
C SER A 69 -12.67 -0.49 0.93
N GLN A 70 -11.74 0.34 0.47
CA GLN A 70 -10.88 0.03 -0.66
C GLN A 70 -9.43 -0.08 -0.20
N VAL A 71 -8.75 -1.08 -0.72
CA VAL A 71 -7.34 -1.36 -0.43
C VAL A 71 -6.60 -1.55 -1.74
N LEU A 72 -5.52 -0.81 -1.91
CA LEU A 72 -4.68 -0.91 -3.10
C LEU A 72 -3.36 -1.58 -2.75
N ASN A 73 -3.10 -2.69 -3.41
CA ASN A 73 -1.92 -3.51 -3.20
C ASN A 73 -0.88 -3.19 -4.26
N LEU A 74 0.31 -2.79 -3.81
CA LEU A 74 1.47 -2.56 -4.70
C LEU A 74 2.37 -3.78 -4.64
N ILE A 75 2.54 -4.49 -5.75
CA ILE A 75 3.38 -5.69 -5.79
C ILE A 75 4.81 -5.23 -6.02
N THR A 76 5.62 -5.23 -4.96
CA THR A 76 6.98 -4.66 -4.98
C THR A 76 8.10 -5.69 -5.12
N HIS A 77 7.81 -6.98 -4.93
CA HIS A 77 8.82 -8.03 -5.03
C HIS A 77 8.19 -9.40 -5.19
N GLU A 78 9.00 -10.35 -5.63
CA GLU A 78 8.59 -11.75 -5.72
C GLU A 78 8.46 -12.34 -4.32
N GLY A 79 7.41 -13.14 -4.10
CA GLY A 79 7.27 -13.94 -2.91
C GLY A 79 8.22 -15.13 -2.93
N ASP A 80 8.48 -15.71 -1.77
CA ASP A 80 9.29 -16.91 -1.64
C ASP A 80 8.39 -18.04 -1.11
N ASP A 81 8.57 -19.25 -1.63
CA ASP A 81 7.86 -20.44 -1.14
C ASP A 81 8.25 -20.78 0.31
N ASP A 82 9.45 -20.37 0.72
CA ASP A 82 9.92 -20.52 2.09
C ASP A 82 9.53 -19.27 2.89
N PRO A 83 8.56 -19.37 3.82
CA PRO A 83 8.09 -18.22 4.59
C PRO A 83 9.15 -17.64 5.53
N THR A 84 10.28 -18.35 5.74
CA THR A 84 11.39 -17.85 6.56
C THR A 84 12.33 -16.95 5.78
N ARG A 85 12.25 -16.95 4.44
CA ARG A 85 13.06 -16.07 3.59
C ARG A 85 12.32 -14.77 3.34
N LEU A 86 13.00 -13.67 3.69
CA LEU A 86 12.50 -12.33 3.42
C LEU A 86 13.15 -11.80 2.15
N ARG A 87 12.32 -11.51 1.16
CA ARG A 87 12.76 -10.85 -0.05
C ARG A 87 12.58 -9.34 0.10
N ARG A 88 13.46 -8.58 -0.53
CA ARG A 88 13.42 -7.12 -0.46
C ARG A 88 12.53 -6.54 -1.55
N PRO A 89 11.80 -5.45 -1.25
CA PRO A 89 11.16 -4.67 -2.30
C PRO A 89 12.17 -4.24 -3.37
N ASP A 90 11.77 -4.31 -4.62
CA ASP A 90 12.58 -3.88 -5.74
C ASP A 90 12.28 -2.43 -6.10
N LYS A 91 13.31 -1.60 -6.24
CA LYS A 91 13.16 -0.18 -6.54
C LYS A 91 12.46 0.08 -7.88
N ILE A 92 12.80 -0.71 -8.90
CA ILE A 92 12.18 -0.57 -10.23
C ILE A 92 10.71 -0.93 -10.15
N ALA A 93 10.37 -2.01 -9.45
CA ALA A 93 8.99 -2.42 -9.25
C ALA A 93 8.20 -1.36 -8.49
N LEU A 94 8.77 -0.80 -7.41
CA LEU A 94 8.13 0.27 -6.65
C LEU A 94 7.84 1.49 -7.54
N HIS A 95 8.81 1.89 -8.35
CA HIS A 95 8.63 3.01 -9.28
C HIS A 95 7.46 2.76 -10.24
N ARG A 96 7.38 1.56 -10.80
CA ARG A 96 6.26 1.16 -11.68
C ARG A 96 4.93 1.18 -10.95
N CYS A 97 4.90 0.67 -9.72
CA CYS A 97 3.70 0.70 -8.87
C CYS A 97 3.21 2.13 -8.66
N LEU A 98 4.11 3.04 -8.30
CA LEU A 98 3.76 4.44 -8.03
C LEU A 98 3.26 5.15 -9.30
N ARG A 99 3.85 4.86 -10.46
CA ARG A 99 3.36 5.40 -11.73
C ARG A 99 1.94 4.92 -12.03
N ARG A 100 1.70 3.63 -11.84
CA ARG A 100 0.37 3.04 -12.04
C ARG A 100 -0.64 3.56 -11.04
N LEU A 101 -0.22 3.77 -9.79
CA LEU A 101 -1.06 4.39 -8.76
C LEU A 101 -1.49 5.79 -9.18
N ALA A 102 -0.55 6.63 -9.61
CA ALA A 102 -0.86 7.98 -10.08
C ALA A 102 -1.88 7.98 -11.23
N ARG A 103 -1.71 7.04 -12.18
CA ARG A 103 -2.65 6.86 -13.27
C ARG A 103 -4.03 6.41 -12.78
N MET A 104 -4.06 5.46 -11.86
CA MET A 104 -5.30 4.93 -11.30
C MET A 104 -6.09 6.00 -10.53
N VAL A 105 -5.39 6.88 -9.83
CA VAL A 105 -6.03 8.02 -9.15
C VAL A 105 -6.89 8.82 -10.13
N SER A 106 -6.35 9.08 -11.31
CA SER A 106 -7.07 9.81 -12.35
C SER A 106 -8.18 8.98 -12.99
N GLU A 107 -7.87 7.75 -13.41
CA GLU A 107 -8.80 6.87 -14.11
C GLU A 107 -10.00 6.46 -13.24
N GLU A 108 -9.76 6.12 -11.99
CA GLU A 108 -10.78 5.67 -11.05
C GLU A 108 -11.34 6.81 -10.21
N ARG A 109 -10.88 8.03 -10.43
CA ARG A 109 -11.30 9.23 -9.70
C ARG A 109 -11.19 9.06 -8.18
N LEU A 110 -10.07 8.52 -7.74
CA LEU A 110 -9.80 8.37 -6.31
C LEU A 110 -9.65 9.75 -5.65
N LYS A 111 -10.15 9.89 -4.43
CA LYS A 111 -10.23 11.19 -3.76
C LYS A 111 -9.21 11.40 -2.66
N SER A 112 -8.69 10.33 -2.07
CA SER A 112 -7.72 10.42 -0.99
C SER A 112 -7.05 9.07 -0.78
N LEU A 113 -5.76 9.10 -0.39
CA LEU A 113 -4.98 7.90 -0.14
C LEU A 113 -4.35 7.98 1.25
N ALA A 114 -4.27 6.85 1.93
CA ALA A 114 -3.50 6.71 3.16
C ALA A 114 -2.55 5.53 3.00
N MET A 115 -1.30 5.69 3.43
CA MET A 115 -0.31 4.64 3.31
C MET A 115 0.69 4.69 4.46
N PRO A 116 1.24 3.53 4.86
CA PRO A 116 2.37 3.52 5.79
C PRO A 116 3.62 3.99 5.05
N LYS A 117 4.78 3.92 5.70
CA LYS A 117 6.07 4.11 5.04
C LYS A 117 6.37 2.90 4.18
N ILE A 118 5.70 2.83 3.03
CA ILE A 118 5.73 1.67 2.14
C ILE A 118 7.15 1.29 1.73
N ALA A 119 7.36 -0.02 1.51
CA ALA A 119 8.61 -0.59 0.98
C ALA A 119 9.86 -0.24 1.77
N SER A 120 9.73 0.32 2.96
CA SER A 120 10.84 0.67 3.84
C SER A 120 10.85 -0.23 5.09
N GLY A 121 11.75 0.01 6.02
CA GLY A 121 11.90 -0.81 7.22
C GLY A 121 13.18 -1.62 7.18
N ASP A 122 13.30 -2.63 8.05
CA ASP A 122 14.56 -3.35 8.27
C ASP A 122 15.15 -4.00 7.01
N PHE A 123 14.31 -4.50 6.13
CA PHE A 123 14.74 -5.16 4.88
C PHE A 123 14.28 -4.40 3.64
N GLY A 124 13.80 -3.17 3.84
CA GLY A 124 13.26 -2.38 2.75
C GLY A 124 14.26 -1.45 2.08
N ILE A 125 13.71 -0.58 1.26
CA ILE A 125 14.43 0.51 0.61
C ILE A 125 14.56 1.64 1.64
N ASP A 126 15.65 2.39 1.60
CA ASP A 126 15.82 3.55 2.46
C ASP A 126 14.65 4.52 2.29
N TRP A 127 14.06 4.96 3.41
CA TRP A 127 12.87 5.82 3.36
C TRP A 127 13.05 7.10 2.56
N ALA A 128 14.23 7.72 2.64
CA ALA A 128 14.50 8.92 1.86
C ALA A 128 14.39 8.67 0.36
N GLU A 129 14.80 7.50 -0.12
CA GLU A 129 14.64 7.12 -1.53
C GLU A 129 13.16 6.88 -1.87
N VAL A 130 12.45 6.15 -1.02
CA VAL A 130 11.00 5.91 -1.22
C VAL A 130 10.25 7.24 -1.26
N ARG A 131 10.54 8.13 -0.31
CA ARG A 131 9.89 9.45 -0.26
C ARG A 131 10.18 10.27 -1.51
N GLY A 132 11.41 10.22 -2.01
CA GLY A 132 11.79 10.89 -3.26
C GLY A 132 10.98 10.36 -4.45
N MET A 133 10.79 9.05 -4.55
CA MET A 133 9.95 8.45 -5.59
C MET A 133 8.49 8.87 -5.45
N MET A 134 7.98 8.91 -4.22
CA MET A 134 6.61 9.36 -3.94
C MET A 134 6.41 10.82 -4.33
N ASP A 135 7.35 11.69 -3.96
CA ASP A 135 7.28 13.11 -4.33
C ASP A 135 7.27 13.27 -5.85
N SER A 136 8.09 12.50 -6.55
CA SER A 136 8.17 12.54 -8.01
C SER A 136 6.88 12.07 -8.69
N GLN A 137 6.26 10.99 -8.21
CA GLN A 137 5.11 10.37 -8.86
C GLN A 137 3.75 10.85 -8.32
N LEU A 138 3.68 11.21 -7.04
CA LEU A 138 2.43 11.53 -6.36
C LEU A 138 2.36 12.97 -5.86
N GLY A 139 3.49 13.69 -5.83
CA GLY A 139 3.57 15.01 -5.21
C GLY A 139 2.67 16.07 -5.87
N GLU A 140 2.44 15.96 -7.18
CA GLU A 140 1.62 16.89 -7.95
C GLU A 140 0.14 16.49 -8.01
N LEU A 141 -0.24 15.36 -7.42
CA LEU A 141 -1.63 14.97 -7.37
C LEU A 141 -2.45 16.01 -6.58
N VAL A 142 -3.64 16.31 -7.10
CA VAL A 142 -4.55 17.25 -6.45
C VAL A 142 -5.13 16.68 -5.17
N ILE A 143 -5.29 15.35 -5.11
CA ILE A 143 -5.85 14.67 -3.95
C ILE A 143 -4.83 14.60 -2.80
N PRO A 144 -5.29 14.55 -1.55
CA PRO A 144 -4.38 14.35 -0.42
C PRO A 144 -3.87 12.90 -0.35
N VAL A 145 -2.58 12.78 -0.04
CA VAL A 145 -1.91 11.50 0.21
C VAL A 145 -1.36 11.56 1.62
N PHE A 146 -1.89 10.76 2.52
CA PHE A 146 -1.47 10.74 3.92
C PHE A 146 -0.49 9.61 4.15
N VAL A 147 0.74 9.95 4.55
CA VAL A 147 1.76 8.97 4.90
C VAL A 147 1.83 8.87 6.41
N TYR A 148 1.51 7.70 6.92
CA TYR A 148 1.55 7.40 8.35
C TYR A 148 2.99 7.11 8.75
N MET A 149 3.66 8.13 9.28
CA MET A 149 5.08 8.06 9.66
C MET A 149 5.31 7.22 10.89
N GLU A 150 4.32 7.22 11.80
CA GLU A 150 4.36 6.42 13.02
C GLU A 150 2.98 5.82 13.25
N GLU A 151 2.96 4.52 13.51
CA GLU A 151 1.74 3.78 13.80
C GLU A 151 1.42 3.90 15.28
N LEU A 152 0.31 4.56 15.59
CA LEU A 152 -0.16 4.77 16.97
C LEU A 152 -1.55 4.13 17.11
N GLU A 153 -1.57 2.88 17.52
CA GLU A 153 -2.79 2.08 17.61
C GLU A 153 -3.90 2.80 18.38
N GLY A 154 -5.09 2.86 17.78
CA GLY A 154 -6.26 3.48 18.37
C GLY A 154 -6.30 5.01 18.30
N GLN A 155 -5.26 5.66 17.78
CA GLN A 155 -5.23 7.11 17.66
C GLN A 155 -5.63 7.57 16.27
N VAL A 156 -6.62 8.45 16.18
CA VAL A 156 -7.06 9.04 14.91
C VAL A 156 -6.07 10.13 14.49
N ALA A 157 -5.51 9.99 13.30
CA ALA A 157 -4.59 10.99 12.76
C ALA A 157 -5.31 12.27 12.37
N SER A 158 -4.57 13.37 12.38
CA SER A 158 -5.04 14.63 11.80
C SER A 158 -4.76 14.58 10.30
N GLU A 159 -5.82 14.44 9.52
CA GLU A 159 -5.73 14.32 8.06
C GLU A 159 -6.24 15.61 7.41
N PRO A 160 -5.35 16.51 6.95
CA PRO A 160 -5.79 17.77 6.34
C PRO A 160 -6.72 17.57 5.15
N GLY A 161 -7.85 18.29 5.16
CA GLY A 161 -8.83 18.21 4.07
C GLY A 161 -9.87 17.11 4.20
N MET A 162 -9.80 16.34 5.28
CA MET A 162 -10.74 15.23 5.53
C MET A 162 -11.77 15.56 6.59
#